data_72cd636e6f7593cd5e4249daa867e84e
#
_entry.id   72cd636e6f7593cd5e4249daa867e84e
#
_cell.length_a   1.000
_cell.length_b   1.000
_cell.length_c   1.000
_cell.angle_alpha   90.00
_cell.angle_beta   90.00
_cell.angle_gamma   90.00
#
_symmetry.space_group_name_H-M   'P 1'
#
loop_
_entity.id
_entity.type
_entity.pdbx_description
1 polymer ?
#
loop_
_entity_poly.entity_id
_entity_poly.type
_entity_poly.pdbx_seq_one_letter_code
_entity_poly.pdbx_strand_id
1 'polypeptide(L)'
;MRLFGFLALTALLLSACDTKEKEVTVEVAEVIDMEKVKTEIQAMEDAYAAGEKAKDADAVAAYYADDAMSYGQNEQPQNGKAAIRDNIAKDIAKDTTGSYNVYKVVDLFAEGDTAVEIGSWTKFDADGNQIDNGNYMSYLQKRDGKYICVRDMSTTATPLKTGM
;
A
#
# COMPACT_ATOMS: atom_id res chain seq x y z
N MET A 1 -46.49 78.12 -38.91
CA MET A 1 -45.81 77.06 -39.65
C MET A 1 -44.88 76.32 -38.63
N ARG A 2 -45.31 75.18 -38.18
CA ARG A 2 -44.65 74.45 -37.06
C ARG A 2 -43.75 73.33 -37.64
N LEU A 3 -42.49 73.39 -37.32
CA LEU A 3 -41.50 72.37 -37.66
C LEU A 3 -41.44 71.34 -36.47
N PHE A 4 -41.83 70.12 -36.75
CA PHE A 4 -41.63 69.02 -35.80
C PHE A 4 -40.28 68.34 -36.06
N GLY A 5 -39.35 68.46 -35.11
CA GLY A 5 -38.12 67.71 -35.13
C GLY A 5 -38.32 66.31 -34.50
N PHE A 6 -38.05 65.27 -35.26
CA PHE A 6 -38.02 63.90 -34.78
C PHE A 6 -36.65 63.62 -34.12
N LEU A 7 -36.67 63.36 -32.81
CA LEU A 7 -35.52 62.91 -32.05
C LEU A 7 -35.48 61.37 -32.07
N ALA A 8 -34.58 60.79 -32.81
CA ALA A 8 -34.37 59.33 -32.81
C ALA A 8 -33.51 58.94 -31.60
N LEU A 9 -34.10 58.22 -30.66
CA LEU A 9 -33.44 57.66 -29.48
C LEU A 9 -32.86 56.31 -29.83
N THR A 10 -31.55 56.24 -30.05
CA THR A 10 -30.81 54.98 -30.25
C THR A 10 -30.55 54.34 -28.90
N ALA A 11 -31.24 53.27 -28.60
CA ALA A 11 -30.99 52.42 -27.43
C ALA A 11 -29.76 51.51 -27.71
N LEU A 12 -28.66 51.79 -27.03
CA LEU A 12 -27.52 50.86 -26.96
C LEU A 12 -27.87 49.69 -26.02
N LEU A 13 -28.02 48.51 -26.59
CA LEU A 13 -28.10 47.27 -25.82
C LEU A 13 -26.68 46.88 -25.40
N LEU A 14 -26.34 47.12 -24.15
CA LEU A 14 -25.15 46.55 -23.49
C LEU A 14 -25.44 45.09 -23.18
N SER A 15 -24.90 44.15 -23.97
CA SER A 15 -24.83 42.74 -23.64
C SER A 15 -23.82 42.60 -22.53
N ALA A 16 -24.28 42.40 -21.27
CA ALA A 16 -23.47 41.96 -20.18
C ALA A 16 -23.18 40.46 -20.41
N CYS A 17 -21.95 40.13 -20.77
CA CYS A 17 -21.44 38.78 -20.69
C CYS A 17 -21.32 38.44 -19.21
N ASP A 18 -22.21 37.57 -18.75
CA ASP A 18 -22.16 36.97 -17.42
C ASP A 18 -21.08 35.86 -17.45
N THR A 19 -19.84 36.28 -17.24
CA THR A 19 -18.72 35.36 -17.00
C THR A 19 -18.90 34.82 -15.58
N LYS A 20 -19.58 33.66 -15.45
CA LYS A 20 -19.49 32.88 -14.22
C LYS A 20 -18.03 32.48 -14.03
N GLU A 21 -17.33 33.18 -13.17
CA GLU A 21 -16.07 32.69 -12.61
C GLU A 21 -16.36 31.31 -11.98
N LYS A 22 -15.81 30.27 -12.59
CA LYS A 22 -15.72 28.97 -11.90
C LYS A 22 -14.79 29.21 -10.73
N GLU A 23 -15.34 29.21 -9.51
CA GLU A 23 -14.55 29.06 -8.29
C GLU A 23 -13.74 27.76 -8.45
N VAL A 24 -12.45 27.89 -8.67
CA VAL A 24 -11.51 26.76 -8.59
C VAL A 24 -11.32 26.52 -7.10
N THR A 25 -12.10 25.61 -6.54
CA THR A 25 -11.83 25.07 -5.21
C THR A 25 -10.51 24.32 -5.33
N VAL A 26 -9.43 24.92 -4.84
CA VAL A 26 -8.15 24.23 -4.63
C VAL A 26 -8.41 23.28 -3.48
N GLU A 27 -8.57 21.98 -3.81
CA GLU A 27 -8.60 20.92 -2.81
C GLU A 27 -7.20 20.89 -2.18
N VAL A 28 -7.11 21.36 -0.94
CA VAL A 28 -5.87 21.31 -0.17
C VAL A 28 -5.60 19.84 0.08
N ALA A 29 -4.56 19.28 -0.55
CA ALA A 29 -4.15 17.91 -0.33
C ALA A 29 -3.91 17.72 1.18
N GLU A 30 -4.55 16.71 1.76
CA GLU A 30 -4.38 16.36 3.17
C GLU A 30 -2.90 16.03 3.42
N VAL A 31 -2.29 16.71 4.37
CA VAL A 31 -0.89 16.44 4.75
C VAL A 31 -0.86 15.10 5.46
N ILE A 32 -0.21 14.12 4.82
CA ILE A 32 -0.07 12.77 5.38
C ILE A 32 0.94 12.81 6.53
N ASP A 33 0.52 12.33 7.70
CA ASP A 33 1.40 12.08 8.83
C ASP A 33 2.19 10.79 8.61
N MET A 34 3.40 10.91 8.06
CA MET A 34 4.26 9.79 7.69
C MET A 34 4.67 8.94 8.89
N GLU A 35 4.85 9.53 10.09
CA GLU A 35 5.20 8.78 11.31
C GLU A 35 4.03 7.91 11.78
N LYS A 36 2.81 8.42 11.66
CA LYS A 36 1.59 7.65 11.94
C LYS A 36 1.44 6.50 10.94
N VAL A 37 1.63 6.77 9.65
CA VAL A 37 1.55 5.73 8.61
C VAL A 37 2.60 4.65 8.84
N LYS A 38 3.84 5.03 9.15
CA LYS A 38 4.91 4.08 9.46
C LYS A 38 4.61 3.21 10.67
N THR A 39 4.04 3.81 11.72
CA THR A 39 3.62 3.08 12.92
C THR A 39 2.52 2.07 12.60
N GLU A 40 1.53 2.45 11.80
CA GLU A 40 0.44 1.57 11.38
C GLU A 40 0.95 0.39 10.55
N ILE A 41 1.82 0.65 9.58
CA ILE A 41 2.37 -0.40 8.71
C ILE A 41 3.32 -1.32 9.50
N GLN A 42 4.17 -0.79 10.39
CA GLN A 42 5.01 -1.64 11.25
C GLN A 42 4.16 -2.56 12.13
N ALA A 43 3.02 -2.08 12.64
CA ALA A 43 2.12 -2.92 13.41
C ALA A 43 1.48 -4.05 12.56
N MET A 44 1.28 -3.83 11.26
CA MET A 44 0.84 -4.89 10.33
C MET A 44 1.93 -5.95 10.15
N GLU A 45 3.19 -5.53 9.98
CA GLU A 45 4.34 -6.44 9.89
C GLU A 45 4.56 -7.24 11.18
N ASP A 46 4.40 -6.62 12.33
CA ASP A 46 4.49 -7.28 13.63
C ASP A 46 3.39 -8.34 13.80
N ALA A 47 2.17 -8.04 13.33
CA ALA A 47 1.05 -8.99 13.34
C ALA A 47 1.29 -10.16 12.37
N TYR A 48 1.87 -9.89 11.20
CA TYR A 48 2.28 -10.91 10.24
C TYR A 48 3.30 -11.89 10.88
N ALA A 49 4.37 -11.36 11.47
CA ALA A 49 5.39 -12.14 12.17
C ALA A 49 4.80 -12.97 13.33
N ALA A 50 3.86 -12.37 14.08
CA ALA A 50 3.18 -13.06 15.18
C ALA A 50 2.33 -14.24 14.66
N GLY A 51 1.62 -14.07 13.54
CA GLY A 51 0.86 -15.13 12.86
C GLY A 51 1.76 -16.27 12.40
N GLU A 52 2.90 -15.98 11.78
CA GLU A 52 3.89 -16.99 11.39
C GLU A 52 4.40 -17.79 12.60
N LYS A 53 4.80 -17.08 13.65
CA LYS A 53 5.28 -17.72 14.89
C LYS A 53 4.22 -18.57 15.56
N ALA A 54 2.96 -18.16 15.51
CA ALA A 54 1.82 -18.94 16.01
C ALA A 54 1.43 -20.10 15.08
N LYS A 55 2.02 -20.19 13.88
CA LYS A 55 1.66 -21.12 12.81
C LYS A 55 0.19 -20.98 12.36
N ASP A 56 -0.32 -19.76 12.39
CA ASP A 56 -1.67 -19.40 12.01
C ASP A 56 -1.66 -18.73 10.62
N ALA A 57 -1.88 -19.53 9.58
CA ALA A 57 -1.91 -19.04 8.20
C ALA A 57 -3.06 -18.07 7.92
N ASP A 58 -4.16 -18.12 8.65
CA ASP A 58 -5.27 -17.20 8.49
C ASP A 58 -4.92 -15.81 9.08
N ALA A 59 -4.24 -15.79 10.23
CA ALA A 59 -3.71 -14.56 10.83
C ALA A 59 -2.68 -13.89 9.92
N VAL A 60 -1.76 -14.64 9.32
CA VAL A 60 -0.78 -14.12 8.34
C VAL A 60 -1.49 -13.60 7.10
N ALA A 61 -2.45 -14.35 6.55
CA ALA A 61 -3.20 -13.95 5.37
C ALA A 61 -4.10 -12.72 5.58
N ALA A 62 -4.39 -12.32 6.84
CA ALA A 62 -5.11 -11.10 7.14
C ALA A 62 -4.40 -9.82 6.64
N TYR A 63 -3.09 -9.89 6.44
CA TYR A 63 -2.28 -8.84 5.82
C TYR A 63 -2.70 -8.51 4.38
N TYR A 64 -3.26 -9.47 3.64
CA TYR A 64 -3.53 -9.37 2.22
C TYR A 64 -4.99 -9.04 1.90
N ALA A 65 -5.18 -8.24 0.86
CA ALA A 65 -6.47 -8.03 0.21
C ALA A 65 -6.92 -9.29 -0.55
N ASP A 66 -8.23 -9.44 -0.78
CA ASP A 66 -8.79 -10.60 -1.50
C ASP A 66 -8.24 -10.73 -2.92
N ASP A 67 -7.93 -9.60 -3.58
CA ASP A 67 -7.34 -9.49 -4.92
C ASP A 67 -5.82 -9.29 -4.92
N ALA A 68 -5.15 -9.58 -3.81
CA ALA A 68 -3.70 -9.43 -3.69
C ALA A 68 -2.95 -10.39 -4.61
N MET A 69 -1.72 -10.01 -4.97
CA MET A 69 -0.73 -10.89 -5.61
C MET A 69 0.58 -10.84 -4.83
N SER A 70 1.15 -12.00 -4.55
CA SER A 70 2.44 -12.14 -3.88
C SER A 70 3.46 -12.79 -4.79
N TYR A 71 4.69 -12.25 -4.77
CA TYR A 71 5.80 -12.66 -5.63
C TYR A 71 6.97 -13.13 -4.77
N GLY A 72 6.98 -14.43 -4.45
CA GLY A 72 8.09 -15.05 -3.74
C GLY A 72 9.30 -15.28 -4.64
N GLN A 73 10.49 -15.33 -4.05
CA GLN A 73 11.72 -15.62 -4.79
C GLN A 73 11.71 -17.07 -5.30
N ASN A 74 11.98 -17.23 -6.61
CA ASN A 74 11.98 -18.54 -7.30
C ASN A 74 10.64 -19.29 -7.25
N GLU A 75 9.54 -18.59 -7.08
CA GLU A 75 8.19 -19.13 -7.05
C GLU A 75 7.31 -18.53 -8.13
N GLN A 76 6.25 -19.23 -8.51
CA GLN A 76 5.21 -18.63 -9.33
C GLN A 76 4.37 -17.68 -8.48
N PRO A 77 3.93 -16.53 -9.03
CA PRO A 77 3.10 -15.61 -8.30
C PRO A 77 1.83 -16.27 -7.76
N GLN A 78 1.51 -16.00 -6.49
CA GLN A 78 0.24 -16.40 -5.89
C GLN A 78 -0.80 -15.32 -6.16
N ASN A 79 -1.91 -15.70 -6.75
CA ASN A 79 -2.98 -14.78 -7.14
C ASN A 79 -4.21 -14.97 -6.25
N GLY A 80 -4.54 -13.92 -5.51
CA GLY A 80 -5.63 -13.86 -4.56
C GLY A 80 -5.26 -14.38 -3.18
N LYS A 81 -5.89 -13.79 -2.15
CA LYS A 81 -5.66 -14.10 -0.73
C LYS A 81 -5.71 -15.59 -0.41
N ALA A 82 -6.64 -16.34 -1.02
CA ALA A 82 -6.77 -17.77 -0.77
C ALA A 82 -5.52 -18.56 -1.20
N ALA A 83 -4.98 -18.26 -2.41
CA ALA A 83 -3.77 -18.89 -2.91
C ALA A 83 -2.53 -18.52 -2.07
N ILE A 84 -2.44 -17.24 -1.66
CA ILE A 84 -1.38 -16.75 -0.77
C ILE A 84 -1.45 -17.48 0.58
N ARG A 85 -2.63 -17.54 1.19
CA ARG A 85 -2.87 -18.25 2.45
C ARG A 85 -2.45 -19.72 2.38
N ASP A 86 -2.81 -20.41 1.29
CA ASP A 86 -2.47 -21.83 1.11
C ASP A 86 -0.96 -22.04 0.92
N ASN A 87 -0.25 -21.09 0.29
CA ASN A 87 1.20 -21.11 0.21
C ASN A 87 1.85 -20.90 1.58
N ILE A 88 1.40 -19.87 2.31
CA ILE A 88 1.83 -19.60 3.69
C ILE A 88 1.64 -20.83 4.59
N ALA A 89 0.49 -21.50 4.53
CA ALA A 89 0.21 -22.70 5.31
C ALA A 89 1.20 -23.83 5.03
N LYS A 90 1.60 -24.02 3.76
CA LYS A 90 2.62 -25.00 3.36
C LYS A 90 4.00 -24.65 3.93
N ASP A 91 4.37 -23.36 3.91
CA ASP A 91 5.70 -22.92 4.38
C ASP A 91 5.80 -22.99 5.90
N ILE A 92 4.75 -22.58 6.61
CA ILE A 92 4.65 -22.73 8.07
C ILE A 92 4.73 -24.21 8.48
N ALA A 93 4.09 -25.10 7.73
CA ALA A 93 4.12 -26.54 8.02
C ALA A 93 5.49 -27.20 7.83
N LYS A 94 6.33 -26.65 6.92
CA LYS A 94 7.70 -27.12 6.69
C LYS A 94 8.65 -26.74 7.83
N ASP A 95 8.38 -25.66 8.54
CA ASP A 95 9.22 -25.24 9.65
C ASP A 95 8.91 -26.07 10.90
N THR A 96 9.80 -27.01 11.22
CA THR A 96 9.77 -27.84 12.42
C THR A 96 10.80 -27.42 13.47
N THR A 97 11.55 -26.35 13.20
CA THR A 97 12.72 -25.94 14.00
C THR A 97 12.39 -24.90 15.05
N GLY A 98 11.19 -24.30 15.01
CA GLY A 98 10.81 -23.20 15.90
C GLY A 98 11.48 -21.88 15.51
N SER A 99 11.92 -21.76 14.26
CA SER A 99 12.45 -20.50 13.73
C SER A 99 11.35 -19.44 13.64
N TYR A 100 11.73 -18.17 13.65
CA TYR A 100 10.81 -17.06 13.54
C TYR A 100 11.41 -15.90 12.73
N ASN A 101 10.55 -15.10 12.12
CA ASN A 101 10.93 -13.91 11.38
C ASN A 101 10.65 -12.63 12.18
N VAL A 102 11.47 -11.61 11.91
CA VAL A 102 11.27 -10.23 12.33
C VAL A 102 11.28 -9.36 11.08
N TYR A 103 10.24 -8.55 10.90
CA TYR A 103 10.09 -7.62 9.79
C TYR A 103 10.27 -6.19 10.27
N LYS A 104 10.93 -5.37 9.46
CA LYS A 104 11.20 -3.97 9.80
C LYS A 104 10.94 -3.08 8.60
N VAL A 105 10.07 -2.08 8.77
CA VAL A 105 9.88 -0.99 7.81
C VAL A 105 11.15 -0.14 7.75
N VAL A 106 11.84 -0.16 6.62
CA VAL A 106 13.09 0.59 6.39
C VAL A 106 12.77 1.95 5.78
N ASP A 107 11.96 1.95 4.72
CA ASP A 107 11.57 3.16 4.00
C ASP A 107 10.09 3.09 3.62
N LEU A 108 9.45 4.25 3.48
CA LEU A 108 8.01 4.35 3.25
C LEU A 108 7.68 5.59 2.43
N PHE A 109 6.85 5.39 1.41
CA PHE A 109 6.26 6.45 0.59
C PHE A 109 4.74 6.32 0.66
N ALA A 110 4.04 7.42 0.95
CA ALA A 110 2.59 7.42 0.99
C ALA A 110 2.01 8.64 0.26
N GLU A 111 0.93 8.40 -0.50
CA GLU A 111 0.17 9.43 -1.20
C GLU A 111 -1.31 9.04 -1.23
N GLY A 112 -2.17 9.92 -0.74
CA GLY A 112 -3.60 9.63 -0.62
C GLY A 112 -3.86 8.34 0.15
N ASP A 113 -4.58 7.41 -0.46
CA ASP A 113 -4.93 6.12 0.11
C ASP A 113 -3.93 5.00 -0.23
N THR A 114 -2.74 5.34 -0.71
CA THR A 114 -1.74 4.35 -1.11
C THR A 114 -0.44 4.53 -0.37
N ALA A 115 0.29 3.44 -0.17
CA ALA A 115 1.65 3.46 0.34
C ALA A 115 2.51 2.39 -0.34
N VAL A 116 3.80 2.69 -0.49
CA VAL A 116 4.84 1.73 -0.86
C VAL A 116 5.79 1.60 0.32
N GLU A 117 5.90 0.41 0.82
CA GLU A 117 6.82 0.03 1.88
C GLU A 117 8.03 -0.67 1.29
N ILE A 118 9.22 -0.33 1.79
CA ILE A 118 10.44 -1.08 1.61
C ILE A 118 10.89 -1.56 2.97
N GLY A 119 11.03 -2.86 3.15
CA GLY A 119 11.36 -3.46 4.42
C GLY A 119 12.49 -4.48 4.33
N SER A 120 12.95 -4.89 5.50
CA SER A 120 13.88 -6.00 5.67
C SER A 120 13.26 -7.06 6.57
N TRP A 121 13.56 -8.31 6.29
CA TRP A 121 13.24 -9.41 7.17
C TRP A 121 14.51 -10.13 7.65
N THR A 122 14.46 -10.64 8.86
CA THR A 122 15.52 -11.44 9.45
C THR A 122 14.92 -12.66 10.08
N LYS A 123 15.45 -13.85 9.72
CA LYS A 123 15.05 -15.12 10.28
C LYS A 123 16.02 -15.55 11.37
N PHE A 124 15.47 -15.96 12.50
CA PHE A 124 16.20 -16.46 13.65
C PHE A 124 15.85 -17.92 13.90
N ASP A 125 16.80 -18.69 14.43
CA ASP A 125 16.52 -20.01 14.98
C ASP A 125 15.84 -19.89 16.37
N ALA A 126 15.52 -21.04 16.98
CA ALA A 126 14.87 -21.08 18.29
C ALA A 126 15.75 -20.50 19.42
N ASP A 127 17.07 -20.48 19.25
CA ASP A 127 18.05 -19.96 20.20
C ASP A 127 18.31 -18.46 20.01
N GLY A 128 17.73 -17.82 18.99
CA GLY A 128 17.85 -16.41 18.68
C GLY A 128 19.07 -16.06 17.81
N ASN A 129 19.72 -17.02 17.18
CA ASN A 129 20.79 -16.75 16.22
C ASN A 129 20.18 -16.44 14.84
N GLN A 130 20.69 -15.42 14.16
CA GLN A 130 20.28 -15.13 12.80
C GLN A 130 20.73 -16.24 11.84
N ILE A 131 19.80 -16.78 11.06
CA ILE A 131 20.05 -17.88 10.11
C ILE A 131 19.78 -17.50 8.65
N ASP A 132 18.98 -16.44 8.41
CA ASP A 132 18.72 -15.90 7.06
C ASP A 132 18.28 -14.45 7.16
N ASN A 133 18.28 -13.71 6.03
CA ASN A 133 17.74 -12.36 5.92
C ASN A 133 17.42 -12.02 4.47
N GLY A 134 16.69 -10.93 4.30
CA GLY A 134 16.37 -10.41 2.98
C GLY A 134 15.64 -9.08 3.02
N ASN A 135 15.09 -8.72 1.87
CA ASN A 135 14.32 -7.50 1.72
C ASN A 135 12.96 -7.82 1.09
N TYR A 136 12.02 -6.93 1.32
CA TYR A 136 10.71 -6.99 0.69
C TYR A 136 10.24 -5.59 0.29
N MET A 137 9.27 -5.55 -0.61
CA MET A 137 8.53 -4.37 -0.99
C MET A 137 7.06 -4.71 -1.02
N SER A 138 6.23 -3.86 -0.39
CA SER A 138 4.78 -4.01 -0.38
C SER A 138 4.11 -2.76 -0.93
N TYR A 139 3.15 -2.95 -1.84
CA TYR A 139 2.22 -1.91 -2.24
C TYR A 139 0.91 -2.09 -1.47
N LEU A 140 0.58 -1.07 -0.71
CA LEU A 140 -0.52 -1.04 0.23
C LEU A 140 -1.60 -0.06 -0.24
N GLN A 141 -2.86 -0.39 0.00
CA GLN A 141 -4.00 0.51 -0.22
C GLN A 141 -4.83 0.61 1.06
N LYS A 142 -5.37 1.78 1.33
CA LYS A 142 -6.43 1.89 2.35
C LYS A 142 -7.73 1.35 1.78
N ARG A 143 -8.29 0.36 2.47
CA ARG A 143 -9.63 -0.16 2.24
C ARG A 143 -10.37 -0.11 3.58
N ASP A 144 -11.54 0.52 3.60
CA ASP A 144 -12.31 0.76 4.82
C ASP A 144 -11.49 1.47 5.93
N GLY A 145 -10.63 2.42 5.51
CA GLY A 145 -9.81 3.26 6.39
C GLY A 145 -8.57 2.58 6.98
N LYS A 146 -8.22 1.34 6.56
CA LYS A 146 -7.04 0.58 7.01
C LYS A 146 -6.17 0.21 5.83
N TYR A 147 -4.86 0.26 6.00
CA TYR A 147 -3.94 -0.28 5.00
C TYR A 147 -4.07 -1.79 4.90
N ILE A 148 -3.97 -2.30 3.67
CA ILE A 148 -3.97 -3.72 3.34
C ILE A 148 -3.04 -3.95 2.15
N CYS A 149 -2.28 -5.03 2.14
CA CYS A 149 -1.37 -5.35 1.06
C CYS A 149 -2.13 -5.84 -0.18
N VAL A 150 -1.85 -5.21 -1.32
CA VAL A 150 -2.40 -5.62 -2.62
C VAL A 150 -1.34 -6.20 -3.55
N ARG A 151 -0.07 -5.88 -3.35
CA ARG A 151 1.08 -6.48 -4.05
C ARG A 151 2.28 -6.49 -3.13
N ASP A 152 2.98 -7.59 -3.10
CA ASP A 152 4.28 -7.67 -2.45
C ASP A 152 5.28 -8.51 -3.26
N MET A 153 6.54 -8.31 -2.95
CA MET A 153 7.62 -9.16 -3.42
C MET A 153 8.70 -9.26 -2.35
N SER A 154 9.34 -10.43 -2.27
CA SER A 154 10.42 -10.65 -1.33
C SER A 154 11.60 -11.37 -1.97
N THR A 155 12.79 -11.11 -1.42
CA THR A 155 14.05 -11.76 -1.83
C THR A 155 14.85 -12.15 -0.61
N THR A 156 15.67 -13.22 -0.70
CA THR A 156 16.71 -13.50 0.29
C THR A 156 18.03 -12.83 -0.10
N ALA A 157 18.78 -12.38 0.89
CA ALA A 157 20.16 -11.92 0.71
C ALA A 157 21.17 -13.08 0.73
N THR A 158 20.73 -14.27 1.15
CA THR A 158 21.57 -15.47 1.15
C THR A 158 21.76 -15.98 -0.28
N PRO A 159 23.01 -16.13 -0.78
CA PRO A 159 23.25 -16.67 -2.12
C PRO A 159 22.62 -18.06 -2.29
N LEU A 160 22.03 -18.30 -3.44
CA LEU A 160 21.58 -19.64 -3.81
C LEU A 160 22.76 -20.61 -3.75
N LYS A 161 22.62 -21.72 -3.03
CA LYS A 161 23.60 -22.79 -3.08
C LYS A 161 23.56 -23.35 -4.51
N THR A 162 24.52 -22.96 -5.35
CA THR A 162 24.73 -23.60 -6.64
C THR A 162 25.11 -25.05 -6.34
N GLY A 163 24.17 -25.96 -6.59
CA GLY A 163 24.46 -27.39 -6.51
C GLY A 163 25.59 -27.70 -7.52
N MET A 164 26.70 -28.16 -7.00
CA MET A 164 27.72 -28.86 -7.81
C MET A 164 27.21 -30.27 -8.07
#